data_6594b9b57647ca7713a8fdbd9d667b0b
#
_entry.id   6594b9b57647ca7713a8fdbd9d667b0b
#
_cell.length_a   1.000
_cell.length_b   1.000
_cell.length_c   1.000
_cell.angle_alpha   90.00
_cell.angle_beta   90.00
_cell.angle_gamma   90.00
#
_symmetry.space_group_name_H-M   'P 1'
#
loop_
_entity.id
_entity.type
_entity.pdbx_description
1 polymer ?
#
loop_
_entity_poly.entity_id
_entity_poly.type
_entity_poly.pdbx_seq_one_letter_code
_entity_poly.pdbx_strand_id
1 'polypeptide(L)'
;LQELSNKKLVLIDTSGAESLFVNSLKVQNIDLKKHLIISADCSEAAIARYFENNETWNSLLISKYSETVSVWPVINALMNKSTPLSIANENADLQTPLKNLKIRDLVVKNLKNMQLSLV
;
A
#
# COMPACT_ATOMS: atom_id res chain seq x y z
N LEU A 1 10.49 24.04 1.24
CA LEU A 1 10.41 23.40 2.58
C LEU A 1 10.31 24.40 3.72
N GLN A 2 10.96 25.57 3.64
CA GLN A 2 10.87 26.58 4.70
C GLN A 2 9.42 27.05 4.94
N GLU A 3 8.60 27.16 3.90
CA GLU A 3 7.16 27.53 4.03
C GLU A 3 6.32 26.46 4.72
N LEU A 4 6.78 25.22 4.78
CA LEU A 4 6.08 24.09 5.37
C LEU A 4 6.51 23.80 6.83
N SER A 5 7.57 24.45 7.31
CA SER A 5 8.16 24.21 8.63
C SER A 5 7.19 24.44 9.81
N ASN A 6 6.19 25.29 9.62
CA ASN A 6 5.18 25.61 10.62
C ASN A 6 3.94 24.69 10.57
N LYS A 7 3.90 23.72 9.66
CA LYS A 7 2.77 22.79 9.55
C LYS A 7 2.95 21.61 10.49
N LYS A 8 1.87 21.20 11.14
CA LYS A 8 1.87 20.03 12.04
C LYS A 8 2.02 18.71 11.26
N LEU A 9 1.54 18.69 10.03
CA LEU A 9 1.59 17.53 9.14
C LEU A 9 1.68 18.04 7.70
N VAL A 10 2.54 17.41 6.91
CA VAL A 10 2.66 17.63 5.48
C VAL A 10 2.49 16.28 4.79
N LEU A 11 1.53 16.17 3.89
CA LEU A 11 1.34 15.02 3.03
C LEU A 11 1.94 15.33 1.67
N ILE A 12 2.74 14.39 1.17
CA ILE A 12 3.40 14.50 -0.12
C ILE A 12 2.94 13.33 -0.97
N ASP A 13 2.20 13.64 -2.02
CA ASP A 13 1.85 12.64 -3.04
C ASP A 13 3.01 12.54 -4.04
N THR A 14 3.50 11.32 -4.21
CA THR A 14 4.61 11.01 -5.09
C THR A 14 4.15 10.04 -6.16
N SER A 15 4.14 10.44 -7.40
CA SER A 15 3.70 9.62 -8.53
C SER A 15 4.87 8.95 -9.25
N GLY A 16 5.49 7.98 -8.63
CA GLY A 16 6.40 7.03 -9.32
C GLY A 16 7.78 7.54 -9.80
N ALA A 17 8.10 8.84 -9.74
CA ALA A 17 9.36 9.37 -10.29
C ALA A 17 10.36 9.93 -9.23
N GLU A 18 10.30 9.48 -8.03
CA GLU A 18 10.58 10.30 -6.85
C GLU A 18 11.86 10.01 -6.11
N SER A 19 12.69 9.13 -6.60
CA SER A 19 13.90 8.76 -5.88
C SER A 19 14.78 9.98 -5.54
N LEU A 20 14.88 10.94 -6.44
CA LEU A 20 15.67 12.16 -6.22
C LEU A 20 15.04 13.07 -5.16
N PHE A 21 13.73 13.28 -5.24
CA PHE A 21 13.03 14.15 -4.28
C PHE A 21 13.01 13.53 -2.87
N VAL A 22 12.64 12.25 -2.75
CA VAL A 22 12.65 11.53 -1.48
C VAL A 22 14.05 11.49 -0.87
N ASN A 23 15.08 11.28 -1.67
CA ASN A 23 16.46 11.31 -1.20
C ASN A 23 16.86 12.70 -0.69
N SER A 24 16.41 13.79 -1.33
CA SER A 24 16.66 15.15 -0.84
C SER A 24 16.03 15.42 0.51
N LEU A 25 14.86 14.85 0.79
CA LEU A 25 14.20 14.94 2.09
C LEU A 25 14.93 14.15 3.19
N LYS A 26 15.45 12.97 2.85
CA LYS A 26 16.26 12.16 3.79
C LYS A 26 17.52 12.89 4.24
N VAL A 27 18.18 13.59 3.33
CA VAL A 27 19.40 14.37 3.62
C VAL A 27 19.13 15.51 4.61
N GLN A 28 17.91 16.03 4.66
CA GLN A 28 17.52 17.11 5.57
C GLN A 28 17.11 16.64 6.97
N ASN A 29 17.29 15.36 7.28
CA ASN A 29 16.97 14.76 8.59
C ASN A 29 15.51 14.98 9.03
N ILE A 30 14.58 14.96 8.09
CA ILE A 30 13.15 15.10 8.34
C ILE A 30 12.59 13.73 8.76
N ASP A 31 11.74 13.68 9.78
CA ASP A 31 11.01 12.46 10.16
C ASP A 31 9.96 12.13 9.08
N LEU A 32 10.41 11.36 8.10
CA LEU A 32 9.62 10.97 6.94
C LEU A 32 9.01 9.60 7.15
N LYS A 33 7.68 9.51 7.08
CA LYS A 33 6.95 8.25 7.02
C LYS A 33 6.57 7.97 5.57
N LYS A 34 6.94 6.79 5.08
CA LYS A 34 6.63 6.35 3.72
C LYS A 34 5.50 5.34 3.74
N HIS A 35 4.45 5.63 3.02
CA HIS A 35 3.30 4.74 2.87
C HIS A 35 3.19 4.33 1.40
N LEU A 36 3.16 3.03 1.15
CA LEU A 36 3.00 2.49 -0.20
C LEU A 36 1.52 2.24 -0.47
N ILE A 37 1.02 2.77 -1.57
CA ILE A 37 -0.34 2.49 -2.04
C ILE A 37 -0.22 1.62 -3.28
N ILE A 38 -0.83 0.44 -3.23
CA ILE A 38 -0.89 -0.49 -4.37
C ILE A 38 -2.34 -0.80 -4.73
N SER A 39 -2.56 -1.11 -5.98
CA SER A 39 -3.84 -1.66 -6.42
C SER A 39 -3.93 -3.15 -6.07
N ALA A 40 -5.10 -3.60 -5.61
CA ALA A 40 -5.33 -5.01 -5.27
C ALA A 40 -5.19 -5.96 -6.47
N ASP A 41 -5.30 -5.43 -7.69
CA ASP A 41 -5.15 -6.15 -8.96
C ASP A 41 -3.72 -6.13 -9.52
N CYS A 42 -2.75 -5.53 -8.79
CA CYS A 42 -1.34 -5.55 -9.18
C CYS A 42 -0.79 -6.98 -9.24
N SER A 43 0.09 -7.23 -10.21
CA SER A 43 0.85 -8.47 -10.26
C SER A 43 1.90 -8.54 -9.15
N GLU A 44 2.26 -9.77 -8.74
CA GLU A 44 3.33 -9.98 -7.75
C GLU A 44 4.65 -9.34 -8.18
N ALA A 45 5.01 -9.44 -9.48
CA ALA A 45 6.22 -8.84 -10.02
C ALA A 45 6.19 -7.29 -9.95
N ALA A 46 5.03 -6.69 -10.18
CA ALA A 46 4.89 -5.23 -10.05
C ALA A 46 5.04 -4.78 -8.58
N ILE A 47 4.49 -5.54 -7.64
CA ILE A 47 4.61 -5.25 -6.22
C ILE A 47 6.06 -5.42 -5.76
N ALA A 48 6.75 -6.49 -6.21
CA ALA A 48 8.13 -6.77 -5.84
C ALA A 48 9.08 -5.61 -6.14
N ARG A 49 8.86 -4.87 -7.23
CA ARG A 49 9.67 -3.70 -7.60
C ARG A 49 9.70 -2.61 -6.52
N TYR A 50 8.63 -2.44 -5.76
CA TYR A 50 8.57 -1.46 -4.69
C TYR A 50 9.43 -1.84 -3.48
N PHE A 51 9.92 -3.07 -3.41
CA PHE A 51 10.79 -3.59 -2.37
C PHE A 51 12.23 -3.86 -2.85
N GLU A 52 12.56 -3.44 -4.06
CA GLU A 52 13.92 -3.50 -4.58
C GLU A 52 14.85 -2.59 -3.78
N ASN A 53 16.16 -2.86 -3.83
CA ASN A 53 17.20 -2.09 -3.16
C ASN A 53 17.01 -1.93 -1.64
N ASN A 54 16.42 -2.96 -0.99
CA ASN A 54 16.10 -2.93 0.44
C ASN A 54 15.17 -1.78 0.85
N GLU A 55 14.32 -1.32 -0.06
CA GLU A 55 13.35 -0.28 0.24
C GLU A 55 12.37 -0.75 1.33
N THR A 56 12.13 0.12 2.30
CA THR A 56 11.26 -0.14 3.44
C THR A 56 10.11 0.85 3.48
N TRP A 57 8.94 0.36 3.87
CA TRP A 57 7.71 1.14 3.96
C TRP A 57 7.14 1.08 5.37
N ASN A 58 6.65 2.19 5.87
CA ASN A 58 6.02 2.26 7.20
C ASN A 58 4.67 1.56 7.22
N SER A 59 3.95 1.60 6.12
CA SER A 59 2.74 0.79 5.92
C SER A 59 2.41 0.62 4.45
N LEU A 60 1.53 -0.33 4.18
CA LEU A 60 0.96 -0.61 2.87
C LEU A 60 -0.54 -0.38 2.91
N LEU A 61 -1.05 0.33 1.91
CA LEU A 61 -2.47 0.55 1.69
C LEU A 61 -2.87 -0.14 0.38
N ILE A 62 -4.06 -0.71 0.37
CA ILE A 62 -4.60 -1.39 -0.82
C ILE A 62 -5.78 -0.60 -1.37
N SER A 63 -5.68 -0.18 -2.62
CA SER A 63 -6.78 0.39 -3.39
C SER A 63 -7.50 -0.68 -4.21
N LYS A 64 -8.71 -0.40 -4.67
CA LYS A 64 -9.54 -1.31 -5.48
C LYS A 64 -9.80 -2.68 -4.85
N TYR A 65 -9.76 -2.74 -3.53
CA TYR A 65 -9.90 -4.01 -2.81
C TYR A 65 -11.25 -4.69 -3.06
N SER A 66 -12.33 -3.93 -3.12
CA SER A 66 -13.68 -4.46 -3.40
C SER A 66 -13.87 -4.97 -4.81
N GLU A 67 -13.14 -4.40 -5.76
CA GLU A 67 -13.28 -4.70 -7.18
C GLU A 67 -12.49 -5.94 -7.62
N THR A 68 -11.54 -6.38 -6.78
CA THR A 68 -10.61 -7.44 -7.12
C THR A 68 -11.12 -8.79 -6.67
N VAL A 69 -11.15 -9.75 -7.59
CA VAL A 69 -11.56 -11.14 -7.32
C VAL A 69 -10.48 -11.90 -6.54
N SER A 70 -9.23 -11.68 -6.88
CA SER A 70 -8.09 -12.37 -6.25
C SER A 70 -7.01 -11.39 -5.80
N VAL A 71 -6.61 -11.50 -4.54
CA VAL A 71 -5.51 -10.73 -3.94
C VAL A 71 -4.29 -11.60 -3.62
N TRP A 72 -4.19 -12.81 -4.20
CA TRP A 72 -3.04 -13.69 -4.01
C TRP A 72 -1.70 -13.03 -4.34
N PRO A 73 -1.55 -12.25 -5.41
CA PRO A 73 -0.29 -11.55 -5.69
C PRO A 73 0.15 -10.64 -4.57
N VAL A 74 -0.81 -9.95 -3.92
CA VAL A 74 -0.54 -9.09 -2.77
C VAL A 74 -0.11 -9.93 -1.56
N ILE A 75 -0.82 -11.02 -1.27
CA ILE A 75 -0.48 -11.93 -0.17
C ILE A 75 0.92 -12.48 -0.35
N ASN A 76 1.24 -13.03 -1.52
CA ASN A 76 2.54 -13.61 -1.82
C ASN A 76 3.67 -12.58 -1.68
N ALA A 77 3.47 -11.38 -2.21
CA ALA A 77 4.46 -10.31 -2.10
C ALA A 77 4.72 -9.88 -0.65
N LEU A 78 3.71 -9.96 0.22
CA LEU A 78 3.81 -9.53 1.62
C LEU A 78 4.24 -10.62 2.58
N MET A 79 4.13 -11.91 2.23
CA MET A 79 4.40 -13.02 3.14
C MET A 79 5.78 -12.97 3.81
N ASN A 80 6.77 -12.43 3.11
CA ASN A 80 8.15 -12.34 3.59
C ASN A 80 8.57 -10.89 3.89
N LYS A 81 7.61 -9.98 4.06
CA LYS A 81 7.88 -8.57 4.33
C LYS A 81 7.36 -8.17 5.70
N SER A 82 8.12 -7.35 6.39
CA SER A 82 7.73 -6.80 7.69
C SER A 82 6.84 -5.56 7.60
N THR A 83 6.50 -5.12 6.39
CA THR A 83 5.65 -3.95 6.17
C THR A 83 4.23 -4.22 6.64
N PRO A 84 3.69 -3.46 7.60
CA PRO A 84 2.34 -3.68 8.07
C PRO A 84 1.31 -3.28 7.02
N LEU A 85 0.32 -4.15 6.82
CA LEU A 85 -0.87 -3.81 6.08
C LEU A 85 -1.74 -2.88 6.93
N SER A 86 -2.13 -1.74 6.39
CA SER A 86 -2.84 -0.71 7.16
C SER A 86 -4.32 -0.62 6.78
N ILE A 87 -4.61 -0.25 5.55
CA ILE A 87 -5.95 0.17 5.15
C ILE A 87 -6.27 -0.35 3.75
N ALA A 88 -7.55 -0.67 3.53
CA ALA A 88 -8.06 -0.90 2.19
C ALA A 88 -9.34 -0.10 1.93
N ASN A 89 -9.55 0.23 0.68
CA ASN A 89 -10.81 0.75 0.21
C ASN A 89 -11.74 -0.41 -0.18
N GLU A 90 -12.82 -0.60 0.58
CA GLU A 90 -13.80 -1.66 0.30
C GLU A 90 -14.78 -1.31 -0.81
N ASN A 91 -15.04 -0.03 -1.04
CA ASN A 91 -15.99 0.42 -2.06
C ASN A 91 -15.36 1.48 -2.95
N ALA A 92 -15.85 1.57 -4.19
CA ALA A 92 -15.41 2.57 -5.14
C ALA A 92 -15.85 4.01 -4.79
N ASP A 93 -16.76 4.17 -3.81
CA ASP A 93 -17.22 5.48 -3.40
C ASP A 93 -16.31 6.10 -2.31
N LEU A 94 -16.18 7.42 -2.38
CA LEU A 94 -15.37 8.19 -1.43
C LEU A 94 -16.03 8.38 -0.05
N GLN A 95 -17.29 7.99 0.10
CA GLN A 95 -18.03 8.16 1.34
C GLN A 95 -17.90 6.98 2.28
N THR A 96 -17.52 5.80 1.74
CA THR A 96 -17.31 4.61 2.56
C THR A 96 -15.98 4.74 3.33
N PRO A 97 -16.01 4.56 4.65
CA PRO A 97 -14.80 4.60 5.45
C PRO A 97 -13.77 3.55 4.98
N LEU A 98 -12.50 3.92 5.05
CA LEU A 98 -11.40 2.97 4.83
C LEU A 98 -11.41 1.91 5.93
N LYS A 99 -11.16 0.66 5.56
CA LYS A 99 -11.13 -0.46 6.49
C LYS A 99 -9.69 -0.80 6.87
N ASN A 100 -9.47 -0.93 8.17
CA ASN A 100 -8.24 -1.55 8.66
C ASN A 100 -8.22 -3.03 8.30
N LEU A 101 -7.17 -3.47 7.62
CA LEU A 101 -7.02 -4.85 7.17
C LEU A 101 -5.85 -5.53 7.85
N LYS A 102 -6.01 -6.83 8.00
CA LYS A 102 -4.93 -7.78 8.33
C LYS A 102 -4.75 -8.74 7.16
N ILE A 103 -3.57 -9.32 7.02
CA ILE A 103 -3.31 -10.35 5.99
C ILE A 103 -4.34 -11.48 6.04
N ARG A 104 -4.78 -11.85 7.22
CA ARG A 104 -5.85 -12.83 7.41
C ARG A 104 -7.13 -12.46 6.62
N ASP A 105 -7.50 -11.19 6.58
CA ASP A 105 -8.72 -10.73 5.89
C ASP A 105 -8.57 -10.91 4.38
N LEU A 106 -7.38 -10.70 3.84
CA LEU A 106 -7.05 -10.97 2.44
C LEU A 106 -7.22 -12.46 2.11
N VAL A 107 -6.67 -13.32 2.96
CA VAL A 107 -6.78 -14.78 2.77
C VAL A 107 -8.25 -15.23 2.80
N VAL A 108 -9.03 -14.77 3.77
CA VAL A 108 -10.45 -15.10 3.90
C VAL A 108 -11.23 -14.65 2.66
N LYS A 109 -10.97 -13.44 2.15
CA LYS A 109 -11.60 -12.95 0.91
C LYS A 109 -11.31 -13.87 -0.27
N ASN A 110 -10.04 -14.24 -0.46
CA ASN A 110 -9.67 -15.12 -1.57
C ASN A 110 -10.32 -16.49 -1.48
N LEU A 111 -10.33 -17.11 -0.30
CA LEU A 111 -10.94 -18.42 -0.13
C LEU A 111 -12.45 -18.40 -0.43
N LYS A 112 -13.14 -17.34 -0.01
CA LYS A 112 -14.58 -17.18 -0.33
C LYS A 112 -14.78 -17.05 -1.84
N ASN A 113 -13.97 -16.28 -2.53
CA ASN A 113 -14.08 -16.10 -3.98
C ASN A 113 -13.77 -17.40 -4.75
N MET A 114 -12.82 -18.19 -4.28
CA MET A 114 -12.54 -19.52 -4.86
C MET A 114 -13.73 -20.47 -4.72
N GLN A 115 -14.40 -20.49 -3.58
CA GLN A 115 -15.60 -21.32 -3.39
C GLN A 115 -16.72 -20.95 -4.34
N LEU A 116 -16.91 -19.66 -4.63
CA LEU A 116 -17.91 -19.17 -5.58
C LEU A 116 -17.56 -19.55 -7.03
N SER A 117 -16.30 -19.71 -7.36
CA SER A 117 -15.85 -20.07 -8.71
C SER A 117 -15.92 -21.58 -8.99
N LEU A 118 -16.12 -22.40 -7.99
CA LEU A 118 -16.24 -23.86 -8.09
C LEU A 118 -17.71 -24.35 -8.24
N VAL A 119 -18.63 -23.42 -8.21
CA VAL A 119 -20.08 -23.70 -8.37
C VAL A 119 -20.53 -23.45 -9.85
#